data_2c3d9deeb69fc9bdeb6a7c834c679ef0
#
_entry.id   2c3d9deeb69fc9bdeb6a7c834c679ef0
#
_cell.length_a   1.000
_cell.length_b   1.000
_cell.length_c   1.000
_cell.angle_alpha   90.00
_cell.angle_beta   90.00
_cell.angle_gamma   90.00
#
_symmetry.space_group_name_H-M   'P 1'
#
loop_
_entity.id
_entity.type
_entity.pdbx_description
1 polymer ?
#
loop_
_entity_poly.entity_id
_entity_poly.type
_entity_poly.pdbx_seq_one_letter_code
_entity_poly.pdbx_strand_id
1 'polypeptide(L)'
;MNRNINKAIDIFNSEDPVSAILENRDFFPFIEKEMMGVVHPKVHCEGDVWNHTALTINNLRHGHDWVDVMIALFHDAGKKRALDKNEGKNMAGHELFSLDVFNEWIKSEIGGIMPSSLPLRWVIENHMLAHRLADVKSNFRIMQIVTHQWFPRLHTLADADCKATIGEDGKPVHDFTKEVLLSPKVSRWVGQCATAPIANENDFYEADVPLNFTRAAVEFGLKLQVNGNITDRQHIINGVLGDKAFRGTIADWRKKCDRLVEEMKK
;
A
#
# COMPACT_ATOMS: atom_id res chain seq x y z
N MET A 1 -26.20 -7.25 -8.38
CA MET A 1 -25.07 -7.11 -7.41
C MET A 1 -25.48 -7.90 -6.17
N ASN A 2 -24.54 -8.57 -5.49
CA ASN A 2 -24.84 -9.36 -4.30
C ASN A 2 -25.36 -8.43 -3.18
N ARG A 3 -26.46 -8.81 -2.49
CA ARG A 3 -27.09 -8.01 -1.43
C ARG A 3 -26.09 -7.62 -0.32
N ASN A 4 -25.16 -8.51 0.01
CA ASN A 4 -24.17 -8.28 1.04
C ASN A 4 -23.08 -7.27 0.61
N ILE A 5 -22.76 -7.22 -0.70
CA ILE A 5 -21.86 -6.19 -1.25
C ILE A 5 -22.47 -4.80 -1.09
N ASN A 6 -23.76 -4.64 -1.45
CA ASN A 6 -24.45 -3.36 -1.30
C ASN A 6 -24.52 -2.96 0.17
N LYS A 7 -24.87 -3.90 1.07
CA LYS A 7 -24.86 -3.65 2.52
C LYS A 7 -23.50 -3.16 3.01
N ALA A 8 -22.39 -3.78 2.60
CA ALA A 8 -21.05 -3.33 2.96
C ALA A 8 -20.77 -1.90 2.46
N ILE A 9 -21.11 -1.62 1.20
CA ILE A 9 -20.90 -0.31 0.60
C ILE A 9 -21.74 0.77 1.32
N ASP A 10 -22.99 0.46 1.67
CA ASP A 10 -23.89 1.38 2.37
C ASP A 10 -23.33 1.71 3.77
N ILE A 11 -22.80 0.71 4.50
CA ILE A 11 -22.17 0.91 5.81
C ILE A 11 -20.93 1.81 5.67
N PHE A 12 -20.07 1.56 4.70
CA PHE A 12 -18.85 2.34 4.48
C PHE A 12 -19.11 3.75 3.94
N ASN A 13 -20.23 4.00 3.29
CA ASN A 13 -20.67 5.32 2.83
C ASN A 13 -21.52 6.09 3.86
N SER A 14 -21.70 5.53 5.05
CA SER A 14 -22.43 6.24 6.13
C SER A 14 -21.77 7.57 6.48
N GLU A 15 -22.53 8.54 6.96
CA GLU A 15 -21.98 9.79 7.51
C GLU A 15 -21.09 9.56 8.73
N ASP A 16 -21.39 8.50 9.51
CA ASP A 16 -20.57 7.99 10.60
C ASP A 16 -20.25 6.50 10.36
N PRO A 17 -19.19 6.19 9.58
CA PRO A 17 -18.86 4.82 9.27
C PRO A 17 -18.50 3.97 10.50
N VAL A 18 -17.90 4.59 11.54
CA VAL A 18 -17.50 3.87 12.77
C VAL A 18 -18.74 3.38 13.50
N SER A 19 -19.74 4.25 13.73
CA SER A 19 -21.01 3.85 14.35
C SER A 19 -21.76 2.83 13.51
N ALA A 20 -21.82 3.03 12.19
CA ALA A 20 -22.49 2.11 11.28
C ALA A 20 -21.83 0.71 11.26
N ILE A 21 -20.51 0.62 11.34
CA ILE A 21 -19.76 -0.65 11.47
C ILE A 21 -20.11 -1.32 12.80
N LEU A 22 -20.12 -0.60 13.92
CA LEU A 22 -20.45 -1.15 15.24
C LEU A 22 -21.89 -1.62 15.35
N GLU A 23 -22.85 -0.92 14.77
CA GLU A 23 -24.26 -1.34 14.70
C GLU A 23 -24.45 -2.59 13.86
N ASN A 24 -23.54 -2.87 12.95
CA ASN A 24 -23.52 -4.06 12.10
C ASN A 24 -22.37 -5.03 12.45
N ARG A 25 -21.90 -5.07 13.70
CA ARG A 25 -20.75 -5.89 14.12
C ARG A 25 -20.87 -7.36 13.78
N ASP A 26 -22.07 -7.92 13.74
CA ASP A 26 -22.28 -9.31 13.30
C ASP A 26 -21.87 -9.55 11.86
N PHE A 27 -21.83 -8.48 11.04
CA PHE A 27 -21.32 -8.52 9.67
C PHE A 27 -19.79 -8.35 9.61
N PHE A 28 -19.16 -7.91 10.70
CA PHE A 28 -17.72 -7.73 10.85
C PHE A 28 -17.18 -8.48 12.07
N PRO A 29 -17.38 -9.82 12.15
CA PRO A 29 -17.06 -10.61 13.37
C PRO A 29 -15.56 -10.59 13.72
N PHE A 30 -14.68 -10.23 12.77
CA PHE A 30 -13.26 -10.11 13.01
C PHE A 30 -12.91 -8.93 13.93
N ILE A 31 -13.75 -7.90 14.05
CA ILE A 31 -13.50 -6.76 14.95
C ILE A 31 -13.38 -7.25 16.40
N GLU A 32 -14.37 -8.01 16.89
CA GLU A 32 -14.31 -8.56 18.24
C GLU A 32 -13.20 -9.61 18.39
N LYS A 33 -13.00 -10.43 17.36
CA LYS A 33 -12.09 -11.57 17.40
C LYS A 33 -10.62 -11.19 17.28
N GLU A 34 -10.30 -10.20 16.41
CA GLU A 34 -8.94 -9.93 15.97
C GLU A 34 -8.44 -8.53 16.39
N MET A 35 -9.33 -7.60 16.81
CA MET A 35 -8.94 -6.20 17.03
C MET A 35 -9.23 -5.71 18.45
N MET A 36 -10.43 -5.99 19.01
CA MET A 36 -10.79 -5.55 20.36
C MET A 36 -9.92 -6.22 21.41
N GLY A 37 -9.43 -5.42 22.38
CA GLY A 37 -8.56 -5.89 23.45
C GLY A 37 -7.13 -6.24 23.03
N VAL A 38 -6.78 -6.07 21.77
CA VAL A 38 -5.41 -6.27 21.27
C VAL A 38 -4.62 -4.99 21.45
N VAL A 39 -3.84 -4.90 22.52
CA VAL A 39 -3.08 -3.71 22.88
C VAL A 39 -1.76 -3.68 22.13
N HIS A 40 -1.39 -2.53 21.61
CA HIS A 40 -0.10 -2.33 20.97
C HIS A 40 1.02 -2.36 22.03
N PRO A 41 2.13 -3.13 21.80
CA PRO A 41 3.17 -3.28 22.83
C PRO A 41 3.98 -2.01 23.13
N LYS A 42 3.80 -0.91 22.38
CA LYS A 42 4.53 0.36 22.58
C LYS A 42 3.68 1.58 22.23
N VAL A 43 3.72 2.58 23.12
CA VAL A 43 3.38 4.00 22.90
C VAL A 43 2.12 4.30 22.05
N HIS A 44 1.05 3.58 22.29
CA HIS A 44 -0.26 3.88 21.71
C HIS A 44 -1.23 4.15 22.84
N CYS A 45 -1.46 5.43 23.17
CA CYS A 45 -2.37 5.83 24.25
C CYS A 45 -3.84 5.77 23.84
N GLU A 46 -4.16 5.54 22.57
CA GLU A 46 -5.51 5.36 22.06
C GLU A 46 -6.17 4.04 22.49
N GLY A 47 -5.38 3.06 22.98
CA GLY A 47 -5.89 1.82 23.54
C GLY A 47 -5.60 0.59 22.65
N ASP A 48 -6.65 -0.12 22.19
CA ASP A 48 -6.52 -1.33 21.39
C ASP A 48 -6.54 -1.06 19.86
N VAL A 49 -6.33 -2.12 19.09
CA VAL A 49 -6.31 -2.03 17.62
C VAL A 49 -7.63 -1.52 17.05
N TRP A 50 -8.77 -1.84 17.68
CA TRP A 50 -10.05 -1.31 17.23
C TRP A 50 -10.14 0.21 17.43
N ASN A 51 -9.76 0.71 18.60
CA ASN A 51 -9.79 2.15 18.90
C ASN A 51 -8.88 2.91 17.93
N HIS A 52 -7.68 2.40 17.67
CA HIS A 52 -6.77 2.97 16.67
C HIS A 52 -7.41 3.00 15.28
N THR A 53 -8.02 1.88 14.85
CA THR A 53 -8.68 1.78 13.55
C THR A 53 -9.89 2.73 13.45
N ALA A 54 -10.68 2.86 14.50
CA ALA A 54 -11.81 3.81 14.55
C ALA A 54 -11.33 5.26 14.40
N LEU A 55 -10.24 5.62 15.10
CA LEU A 55 -9.60 6.93 14.94
C LEU A 55 -9.04 7.12 13.52
N THR A 56 -8.44 6.09 12.93
CA THR A 56 -7.96 6.15 11.55
C THR A 56 -9.11 6.43 10.57
N ILE A 57 -10.25 5.74 10.71
CA ILE A 57 -11.44 6.00 9.88
C ILE A 57 -11.93 7.44 10.07
N ASN A 58 -12.03 7.94 11.32
CA ASN A 58 -12.47 9.30 11.61
C ASN A 58 -11.50 10.39 11.11
N ASN A 59 -10.22 10.04 10.94
CA ASN A 59 -9.21 10.95 10.42
C ASN A 59 -9.11 10.96 8.89
N LEU A 60 -9.89 10.13 8.18
CA LEU A 60 -9.92 10.17 6.71
C LEU A 60 -10.34 11.56 6.24
N ARG A 61 -9.66 12.09 5.23
CA ARG A 61 -9.90 13.45 4.71
C ARG A 61 -11.28 13.55 4.07
N HIS A 62 -11.83 14.76 4.05
CA HIS A 62 -13.02 15.06 3.26
C HIS A 62 -12.81 14.64 1.80
N GLY A 63 -13.79 13.94 1.23
CA GLY A 63 -13.72 13.39 -0.13
C GLY A 63 -13.20 11.97 -0.22
N HIS A 64 -12.99 11.29 0.92
CA HIS A 64 -12.81 9.83 0.93
C HIS A 64 -14.08 9.13 0.41
N ASP A 65 -13.91 7.94 -0.11
CA ASP A 65 -15.01 7.08 -0.53
C ASP A 65 -15.05 5.80 0.35
N TRP A 66 -16.06 4.97 0.12
CA TRP A 66 -16.24 3.70 0.83
C TRP A 66 -15.03 2.77 0.72
N VAL A 67 -14.20 2.90 -0.33
CA VAL A 67 -12.97 2.11 -0.50
C VAL A 67 -11.92 2.52 0.51
N ASP A 68 -11.79 3.81 0.81
CA ASP A 68 -10.82 4.32 1.80
C ASP A 68 -11.22 3.89 3.21
N VAL A 69 -12.53 3.90 3.52
CA VAL A 69 -13.05 3.37 4.80
C VAL A 69 -12.77 1.87 4.92
N MET A 70 -13.02 1.11 3.87
CA MET A 70 -12.72 -0.33 3.83
C MET A 70 -11.21 -0.59 4.02
N ILE A 71 -10.35 0.18 3.35
CA ILE A 71 -8.89 0.09 3.51
C ILE A 71 -8.50 0.38 4.97
N ALA A 72 -9.01 1.47 5.56
CA ALA A 72 -8.74 1.85 6.94
C ALA A 72 -9.24 0.78 7.94
N LEU A 73 -10.40 0.17 7.70
CA LEU A 73 -10.93 -0.90 8.55
C LEU A 73 -10.00 -2.13 8.59
N PHE A 74 -9.42 -2.48 7.45
CA PHE A 74 -8.65 -3.74 7.36
C PHE A 74 -7.13 -3.56 7.50
N HIS A 75 -6.57 -2.34 7.47
CA HIS A 75 -5.11 -2.16 7.43
C HIS A 75 -4.38 -2.87 8.57
N ASP A 76 -4.94 -2.84 9.76
CA ASP A 76 -4.38 -3.37 11.00
C ASP A 76 -5.08 -4.61 11.55
N ALA A 77 -6.09 -5.14 10.87
CA ALA A 77 -6.88 -6.28 11.34
C ALA A 77 -6.06 -7.57 11.60
N GLY A 78 -4.85 -7.65 11.05
CA GLY A 78 -3.94 -8.78 11.24
C GLY A 78 -2.97 -8.66 12.42
N LYS A 79 -3.00 -7.58 13.19
CA LYS A 79 -2.02 -7.31 14.27
C LYS A 79 -2.00 -8.40 15.34
N LYS A 80 -3.16 -8.92 15.73
CA LYS A 80 -3.25 -10.04 16.68
C LYS A 80 -2.54 -11.28 16.18
N ARG A 81 -2.83 -11.68 14.94
CA ARG A 81 -2.21 -12.88 14.32
C ARG A 81 -0.70 -12.74 14.20
N ALA A 82 -0.22 -11.53 13.87
CA ALA A 82 1.21 -11.24 13.85
C ALA A 82 1.82 -11.33 15.25
N LEU A 83 1.14 -10.79 16.26
CA LEU A 83 1.59 -10.86 17.65
C LEU A 83 1.67 -12.32 18.13
N ASP A 84 0.64 -13.12 17.85
CA ASP A 84 0.60 -14.55 18.21
C ASP A 84 1.74 -15.31 17.51
N LYS A 85 1.95 -15.09 16.22
CA LYS A 85 3.05 -15.71 15.45
C LYS A 85 4.43 -15.32 15.97
N ASN A 86 4.59 -14.07 16.42
CA ASN A 86 5.85 -13.54 16.90
C ASN A 86 6.01 -13.70 18.44
N GLU A 87 5.26 -14.63 19.05
CA GLU A 87 5.35 -14.98 20.48
C GLU A 87 5.17 -13.76 21.40
N GLY A 88 4.26 -12.85 21.05
CA GLY A 88 3.98 -11.64 21.83
C GLY A 88 5.04 -10.52 21.74
N LYS A 89 6.07 -10.67 20.92
CA LYS A 89 7.22 -9.74 20.90
C LYS A 89 6.96 -8.49 20.05
N ASN A 90 6.29 -8.65 18.93
CA ASN A 90 6.00 -7.55 17.99
C ASN A 90 4.91 -7.95 16.99
N MET A 91 4.42 -6.99 16.23
CA MET A 91 3.38 -7.14 15.21
C MET A 91 3.92 -7.09 13.77
N ALA A 92 5.22 -7.36 13.56
CA ALA A 92 5.83 -7.32 12.24
C ALA A 92 5.16 -8.31 11.28
N GLY A 93 4.90 -7.87 10.06
CA GLY A 93 4.25 -8.69 9.03
C GLY A 93 2.73 -8.74 9.15
N HIS A 94 2.11 -7.89 10.01
CA HIS A 94 0.66 -7.86 10.20
C HIS A 94 -0.09 -7.50 8.91
N GLU A 95 0.52 -6.78 7.99
CA GLU A 95 -0.05 -6.41 6.71
C GLU A 95 -0.51 -7.64 5.89
N LEU A 96 0.23 -8.74 5.96
CA LEU A 96 -0.14 -10.00 5.29
C LEU A 96 -1.31 -10.67 6.00
N PHE A 97 -1.30 -10.70 7.33
CA PHE A 97 -2.42 -11.25 8.11
C PHE A 97 -3.68 -10.40 8.00
N SER A 98 -3.55 -9.08 7.81
CA SER A 98 -4.67 -8.19 7.51
C SER A 98 -5.37 -8.57 6.20
N LEU A 99 -4.60 -8.94 5.17
CA LEU A 99 -5.14 -9.48 3.93
C LEU A 99 -5.82 -10.85 4.12
N ASP A 100 -5.30 -11.69 5.01
CA ASP A 100 -5.95 -12.97 5.34
C ASP A 100 -7.31 -12.73 6.00
N VAL A 101 -7.38 -11.82 7.00
CA VAL A 101 -8.65 -11.41 7.63
C VAL A 101 -9.64 -10.87 6.59
N PHE A 102 -9.20 -10.01 5.70
CA PHE A 102 -10.02 -9.49 4.61
C PHE A 102 -10.55 -10.60 3.68
N ASN A 103 -9.71 -11.53 3.29
CA ASN A 103 -10.10 -12.66 2.43
C ASN A 103 -11.10 -13.59 3.12
N GLU A 104 -10.92 -13.86 4.41
CA GLU A 104 -11.84 -14.66 5.21
C GLU A 104 -13.21 -13.97 5.30
N TRP A 105 -13.23 -12.67 5.58
CA TRP A 105 -14.46 -11.88 5.62
C TRP A 105 -15.18 -11.86 4.27
N ILE A 106 -14.45 -11.64 3.15
CA ILE A 106 -15.06 -11.75 1.82
C ILE A 106 -15.71 -13.11 1.61
N LYS A 107 -15.02 -14.18 1.99
CA LYS A 107 -15.49 -15.54 1.78
C LYS A 107 -16.73 -15.85 2.64
N SER A 108 -16.76 -15.43 3.90
CA SER A 108 -17.84 -15.75 4.84
C SER A 108 -19.04 -14.82 4.68
N GLU A 109 -18.83 -13.52 4.62
CA GLU A 109 -19.92 -12.53 4.70
C GLU A 109 -20.36 -12.03 3.33
N ILE A 110 -19.41 -11.85 2.38
CA ILE A 110 -19.72 -11.33 1.05
C ILE A 110 -20.13 -12.44 0.09
N GLY A 111 -19.49 -13.60 0.15
CA GLY A 111 -19.77 -14.75 -0.71
C GLY A 111 -19.48 -14.49 -2.20
N GLY A 112 -18.51 -13.62 -2.48
CA GLY A 112 -18.17 -13.22 -3.85
C GLY A 112 -16.95 -12.32 -3.93
N ILE A 113 -16.79 -11.64 -5.06
CA ILE A 113 -15.69 -10.69 -5.29
C ILE A 113 -16.16 -9.31 -4.83
N MET A 114 -15.48 -8.75 -3.84
CA MET A 114 -15.67 -7.36 -3.43
C MET A 114 -15.06 -6.42 -4.47
N PRO A 115 -15.83 -5.44 -5.00
CA PRO A 115 -15.27 -4.38 -5.84
C PRO A 115 -14.10 -3.69 -5.13
N SER A 116 -13.14 -3.19 -5.90
CA SER A 116 -11.97 -2.47 -5.36
C SER A 116 -11.08 -3.26 -4.40
N SER A 117 -11.16 -4.60 -4.39
CA SER A 117 -10.23 -5.43 -3.60
C SER A 117 -8.76 -5.28 -4.03
N LEU A 118 -8.47 -4.94 -5.29
CA LEU A 118 -7.11 -4.72 -5.77
C LEU A 118 -6.44 -3.47 -5.16
N PRO A 119 -7.08 -2.27 -5.18
CA PRO A 119 -6.54 -1.12 -4.44
C PRO A 119 -6.34 -1.42 -2.96
N LEU A 120 -7.30 -2.05 -2.28
CA LEU A 120 -7.18 -2.42 -0.87
C LEU A 120 -5.94 -3.29 -0.63
N ARG A 121 -5.77 -4.37 -1.40
CA ARG A 121 -4.62 -5.28 -1.24
C ARG A 121 -3.31 -4.54 -1.38
N TRP A 122 -3.16 -3.75 -2.45
CA TRP A 122 -1.92 -3.02 -2.69
C TRP A 122 -1.63 -2.01 -1.58
N VAL A 123 -2.65 -1.28 -1.10
CA VAL A 123 -2.47 -0.29 -0.03
C VAL A 123 -2.09 -0.95 1.28
N ILE A 124 -2.78 -2.03 1.69
CA ILE A 124 -2.46 -2.76 2.91
C ILE A 124 -1.05 -3.35 2.85
N GLU A 125 -0.64 -3.97 1.74
CA GLU A 125 0.72 -4.52 1.57
C GLU A 125 1.82 -3.47 1.69
N ASN A 126 1.53 -2.21 1.37
CA ASN A 126 2.52 -1.15 1.35
C ASN A 126 2.37 -0.10 2.47
N HIS A 127 1.36 -0.21 3.37
CA HIS A 127 1.13 0.84 4.37
C HIS A 127 2.32 0.99 5.33
N MET A 128 2.90 -0.11 5.80
CA MET A 128 4.10 -0.07 6.64
C MET A 128 5.34 0.45 5.92
N LEU A 129 5.41 0.28 4.60
CA LEU A 129 6.47 0.86 3.78
C LEU A 129 6.26 2.38 3.62
N ALA A 130 5.00 2.83 3.51
CA ALA A 130 4.68 4.26 3.41
C ALA A 130 5.29 5.05 4.58
N HIS A 131 5.12 4.61 5.81
CA HIS A 131 5.68 5.27 7.00
C HIS A 131 7.21 5.36 7.00
N ARG A 132 7.90 4.51 6.25
CA ARG A 132 9.36 4.42 6.20
C ARG A 132 9.94 4.84 4.85
N LEU A 133 9.16 5.47 3.96
CA LEU A 133 9.65 5.86 2.63
C LEU A 133 10.89 6.76 2.69
N ALA A 134 10.97 7.65 3.68
CA ALA A 134 12.14 8.51 3.88
C ALA A 134 13.42 7.71 4.18
N ASP A 135 13.32 6.55 4.80
CA ASP A 135 14.44 5.67 5.19
C ASP A 135 14.80 4.67 4.09
N VAL A 136 13.94 4.49 3.09
CA VAL A 136 14.19 3.55 1.99
C VAL A 136 15.44 3.96 1.22
N LYS A 137 16.42 3.06 1.11
CA LYS A 137 17.70 3.35 0.44
C LYS A 137 17.57 3.47 -1.08
N SER A 138 16.66 2.74 -1.69
CA SER A 138 16.45 2.71 -3.14
C SER A 138 15.52 3.84 -3.59
N ASN A 139 16.05 4.81 -4.30
CA ASN A 139 15.27 5.86 -4.95
C ASN A 139 14.23 5.27 -5.91
N PHE A 140 14.58 4.19 -6.62
CA PHE A 140 13.66 3.51 -7.50
C PHE A 140 12.45 2.95 -6.75
N ARG A 141 12.67 2.34 -5.57
CA ARG A 141 11.56 1.82 -4.75
C ARG A 141 10.63 2.93 -4.27
N ILE A 142 11.19 4.09 -3.87
CA ILE A 142 10.40 5.27 -3.51
C ILE A 142 9.56 5.69 -4.71
N MET A 143 10.18 5.88 -5.86
CA MET A 143 9.48 6.25 -7.09
C MET A 143 8.35 5.26 -7.43
N GLN A 144 8.61 3.95 -7.41
CA GLN A 144 7.59 2.93 -7.67
C GLN A 144 6.34 3.09 -6.78
N ILE A 145 6.54 3.43 -5.51
CA ILE A 145 5.44 3.62 -4.56
C ILE A 145 4.69 4.91 -4.87
N VAL A 146 5.41 6.04 -4.96
CA VAL A 146 4.75 7.36 -5.09
C VAL A 146 4.14 7.62 -6.47
N THR A 147 4.58 6.90 -7.50
CA THR A 147 4.00 6.98 -8.86
C THR A 147 2.93 5.92 -9.12
N HIS A 148 2.68 5.04 -8.17
CA HIS A 148 1.67 4.01 -8.33
C HIS A 148 0.27 4.62 -8.39
N GLN A 149 -0.61 4.10 -9.26
CA GLN A 149 -1.97 4.63 -9.45
C GLN A 149 -2.81 4.68 -8.15
N TRP A 150 -2.49 3.85 -7.16
CA TRP A 150 -3.18 3.82 -5.86
C TRP A 150 -2.41 4.54 -4.75
N PHE A 151 -1.33 5.23 -5.06
CA PHE A 151 -0.59 6.03 -4.08
C PHE A 151 -1.47 7.09 -3.39
N PRO A 152 -2.42 7.77 -4.05
CA PRO A 152 -3.31 8.69 -3.37
C PRO A 152 -4.07 8.05 -2.20
N ARG A 153 -4.54 6.80 -2.35
CA ARG A 153 -5.20 6.04 -1.26
C ARG A 153 -4.21 5.64 -0.16
N LEU A 154 -3.01 5.21 -0.54
CA LEU A 154 -1.95 4.90 0.41
C LEU A 154 -1.56 6.14 1.24
N HIS A 155 -1.48 7.32 0.60
CA HIS A 155 -1.25 8.58 1.26
C HIS A 155 -2.39 8.95 2.22
N THR A 156 -3.65 8.81 1.78
CA THR A 156 -4.83 9.06 2.61
C THR A 156 -4.83 8.18 3.86
N LEU A 157 -4.57 6.88 3.70
CA LEU A 157 -4.44 5.96 4.83
C LEU A 157 -3.30 6.35 5.76
N ALA A 158 -2.08 6.54 5.24
CA ALA A 158 -0.90 6.81 6.06
C ALA A 158 -1.01 8.13 6.85
N ASP A 159 -1.62 9.16 6.27
CA ASP A 159 -1.89 10.43 6.96
C ASP A 159 -2.93 10.26 8.09
N ALA A 160 -3.99 9.47 7.84
CA ALA A 160 -5.03 9.19 8.83
C ALA A 160 -4.52 8.30 9.97
N ASP A 161 -3.72 7.29 9.66
CA ASP A 161 -3.08 6.36 10.60
C ASP A 161 -2.06 7.08 11.51
N CYS A 162 -1.19 7.92 10.95
CA CYS A 162 -0.29 8.77 11.74
C CYS A 162 -1.06 9.66 12.74
N LYS A 163 -2.19 10.21 12.33
CA LYS A 163 -3.04 11.05 13.21
C LYS A 163 -3.80 10.24 14.26
N ALA A 164 -4.01 8.95 14.02
CA ALA A 164 -4.65 8.04 14.98
C ALA A 164 -3.71 7.55 16.06
N THR A 165 -2.38 7.61 15.84
CA THR A 165 -1.38 7.25 16.84
C THR A 165 -1.25 8.39 17.87
N ILE A 166 -1.84 8.20 19.05
CA ILE A 166 -1.93 9.24 20.09
C ILE A 166 -0.88 9.01 21.17
N GLY A 167 -0.13 10.05 21.48
CA GLY A 167 0.86 10.07 22.56
C GLY A 167 0.25 10.35 23.93
N GLU A 168 1.11 10.37 24.97
CA GLU A 168 0.73 10.65 26.36
C GLU A 168 0.12 12.06 26.56
N ASP A 169 0.45 12.98 25.67
CA ASP A 169 -0.10 14.35 25.68
C ASP A 169 -1.46 14.48 24.96
N GLY A 170 -2.03 13.38 24.52
CA GLY A 170 -3.29 13.32 23.78
C GLY A 170 -3.23 13.83 22.35
N LYS A 171 -2.03 14.01 21.80
CA LYS A 171 -1.82 14.48 20.42
C LYS A 171 -1.24 13.40 19.53
N PRO A 172 -1.43 13.52 18.19
CA PRO A 172 -0.75 12.66 17.26
C PRO A 172 0.77 12.68 17.44
N VAL A 173 1.37 11.50 17.51
CA VAL A 173 2.83 11.34 17.66
C VAL A 173 3.55 11.61 16.35
N HIS A 174 2.91 11.31 15.22
CA HIS A 174 3.51 11.37 13.88
C HIS A 174 2.76 12.32 12.96
N ASP A 175 3.51 12.94 12.05
CA ASP A 175 2.98 13.75 10.96
C ASP A 175 3.56 13.22 9.63
N PHE A 176 2.77 12.40 8.96
CA PHE A 176 3.19 11.75 7.71
C PHE A 176 3.67 12.74 6.66
N THR A 177 2.99 13.88 6.54
CA THR A 177 3.36 14.91 5.57
C THR A 177 4.75 15.47 5.88
N LYS A 178 5.02 15.86 7.13
CA LYS A 178 6.33 16.45 7.50
C LYS A 178 7.44 15.41 7.53
N GLU A 179 7.19 14.25 8.11
CA GLU A 179 8.23 13.26 8.35
C GLU A 179 8.59 12.49 7.08
N VAL A 180 7.63 12.26 6.19
CA VAL A 180 7.81 11.42 5.00
C VAL A 180 7.73 12.21 3.71
N LEU A 181 6.57 12.84 3.41
CA LEU A 181 6.35 13.46 2.09
C LEU A 181 7.26 14.65 1.82
N LEU A 182 7.54 15.50 2.82
CA LEU A 182 8.42 16.66 2.70
C LEU A 182 9.90 16.30 2.86
N SER A 183 10.24 15.04 3.17
CA SER A 183 11.64 14.64 3.17
C SER A 183 12.26 14.88 1.78
N PRO A 184 13.50 15.38 1.67
CA PRO A 184 14.12 15.70 0.38
C PRO A 184 14.16 14.52 -0.60
N LYS A 185 14.18 13.33 -0.06
CA LYS A 185 14.26 12.07 -0.80
C LYS A 185 12.92 11.65 -1.43
N VAL A 186 11.82 11.90 -0.73
CA VAL A 186 10.47 11.54 -1.18
C VAL A 186 9.84 12.67 -1.98
N SER A 187 9.94 13.91 -1.50
CA SER A 187 9.35 15.10 -2.12
C SER A 187 9.80 15.30 -3.57
N ARG A 188 11.04 14.93 -3.88
CA ARG A 188 11.57 14.95 -5.24
C ARG A 188 10.67 14.17 -6.22
N TRP A 189 10.13 13.03 -5.79
CA TRP A 189 9.31 12.17 -6.64
C TRP A 189 7.82 12.52 -6.59
N VAL A 190 7.30 12.89 -5.42
CA VAL A 190 5.90 13.33 -5.27
C VAL A 190 5.63 14.59 -6.09
N GLY A 191 6.55 15.57 -6.08
CA GLY A 191 6.42 16.77 -6.88
C GLY A 191 6.43 16.51 -8.40
N GLN A 192 7.19 15.54 -8.86
CA GLN A 192 7.20 15.12 -10.27
C GLN A 192 5.89 14.44 -10.68
N CYS A 193 5.27 13.68 -9.79
CA CYS A 193 3.98 13.03 -10.04
C CYS A 193 2.81 14.02 -10.06
N ALA A 194 2.86 15.09 -9.28
CA ALA A 194 1.83 16.12 -9.24
C ALA A 194 1.83 17.03 -10.48
N THR A 195 2.98 17.15 -11.16
CA THR A 195 3.15 18.04 -12.32
C THR A 195 3.10 17.33 -13.67
N ALA A 196 3.42 16.05 -13.69
CA ALA A 196 3.24 15.18 -14.85
C ALA A 196 3.05 13.76 -14.32
N PRO A 197 1.92 13.09 -14.58
CA PRO A 197 1.98 11.65 -14.58
C PRO A 197 3.19 11.30 -15.42
N ILE A 198 3.99 10.26 -15.07
CA ILE A 198 5.02 9.74 -15.97
C ILE A 198 4.29 9.29 -17.24
N ALA A 199 3.83 10.26 -17.97
CA ALA A 199 3.12 10.14 -19.22
C ALA A 199 4.13 10.10 -20.36
N ASN A 200 5.42 10.38 -20.04
CA ASN A 200 6.45 10.43 -21.04
C ASN A 200 7.60 9.53 -20.60
N GLU A 201 7.78 8.44 -21.31
CA GLU A 201 8.88 7.50 -21.15
C GLU A 201 10.25 8.19 -21.07
N ASN A 202 10.42 9.27 -21.81
CA ASN A 202 11.67 10.02 -21.88
C ASN A 202 12.02 10.70 -20.55
N ASP A 203 11.05 11.27 -19.83
CA ASP A 203 11.31 11.97 -18.56
C ASP A 203 11.84 11.03 -17.48
N PHE A 204 11.42 9.75 -17.50
CA PHE A 204 11.97 8.75 -16.61
C PHE A 204 13.40 8.35 -16.98
N TYR A 205 13.71 8.28 -18.27
CA TYR A 205 15.02 7.87 -18.78
C TYR A 205 16.08 8.96 -18.73
N GLU A 206 15.69 10.24 -18.67
CA GLU A 206 16.59 11.37 -18.51
C GLU A 206 17.00 11.61 -17.05
N ALA A 207 16.28 11.04 -16.09
CA ALA A 207 16.69 11.08 -14.70
C ALA A 207 17.92 10.18 -14.49
N ASP A 208 19.07 10.78 -14.25
CA ASP A 208 20.34 10.10 -13.98
C ASP A 208 20.31 9.46 -12.57
N VAL A 209 19.50 8.42 -12.41
CA VAL A 209 19.26 7.72 -11.14
C VAL A 209 19.93 6.36 -11.19
N PRO A 210 20.92 6.08 -10.31
CA PRO A 210 21.49 4.76 -10.19
C PRO A 210 20.41 3.76 -9.69
N LEU A 211 20.10 2.77 -10.49
CA LEU A 211 19.08 1.78 -10.16
C LEU A 211 19.70 0.47 -9.68
N ASN A 212 19.27 0.03 -8.48
CA ASN A 212 19.35 -1.38 -8.15
C ASN A 212 18.10 -2.04 -8.77
N PHE A 213 18.30 -2.79 -9.84
CA PHE A 213 17.19 -3.41 -10.55
C PHE A 213 16.56 -4.51 -9.72
N THR A 214 15.32 -4.27 -9.34
CA THR A 214 14.40 -5.28 -8.83
C THR A 214 13.59 -5.83 -10.01
N ARG A 215 12.97 -7.00 -9.84
CA ARG A 215 12.02 -7.54 -10.81
C ARG A 215 10.97 -6.50 -11.24
N ALA A 216 10.47 -5.71 -10.28
CA ALA A 216 9.50 -4.66 -10.55
C ALA A 216 10.06 -3.52 -11.41
N ALA A 217 11.37 -3.18 -11.26
CA ALA A 217 12.04 -2.20 -12.12
C ALA A 217 12.09 -2.68 -13.57
N VAL A 218 12.42 -3.95 -13.74
CA VAL A 218 12.45 -4.59 -15.06
C VAL A 218 11.04 -4.61 -15.68
N GLU A 219 10.03 -5.01 -14.92
CA GLU A 219 8.63 -5.03 -15.37
C GLU A 219 8.12 -3.64 -15.74
N PHE A 220 8.49 -2.61 -14.98
CA PHE A 220 8.12 -1.24 -15.27
C PHE A 220 8.76 -0.75 -16.58
N GLY A 221 10.08 -0.89 -16.72
CA GLY A 221 10.78 -0.50 -17.93
C GLY A 221 10.28 -1.22 -19.17
N LEU A 222 9.94 -2.50 -19.05
CA LEU A 222 9.40 -3.28 -20.17
C LEU A 222 7.97 -2.89 -20.56
N LYS A 223 7.12 -2.44 -19.61
CA LYS A 223 5.81 -1.87 -19.96
C LYS A 223 5.95 -0.67 -20.88
N LEU A 224 7.05 0.05 -20.78
CA LEU A 224 7.32 1.24 -21.57
C LEU A 224 7.88 0.93 -22.96
N GLN A 225 8.56 -0.19 -23.15
CA GLN A 225 9.30 -0.48 -24.37
C GLN A 225 8.70 -1.54 -25.30
N VAL A 226 7.85 -2.40 -24.77
CA VAL A 226 7.34 -3.54 -25.54
C VAL A 226 5.82 -3.45 -25.68
N ASN A 227 5.35 -2.96 -26.81
CA ASN A 227 3.97 -3.15 -27.28
C ASN A 227 3.74 -4.63 -27.71
N GLY A 228 4.43 -5.55 -27.05
CA GLY A 228 4.47 -6.95 -27.39
C GLY A 228 3.61 -7.81 -26.51
N ASN A 229 3.54 -9.04 -26.88
CA ASN A 229 2.84 -10.11 -26.21
C ASN A 229 3.42 -10.36 -24.79
N ILE A 230 2.61 -10.80 -23.86
CA ILE A 230 2.99 -11.05 -22.44
C ILE A 230 4.15 -12.07 -22.34
N THR A 231 4.22 -13.01 -23.25
CA THR A 231 5.27 -14.05 -23.31
C THR A 231 6.64 -13.44 -23.58
N ASP A 232 6.71 -12.49 -24.52
CA ASP A 232 7.96 -11.83 -24.88
C ASP A 232 8.48 -10.98 -23.73
N ARG A 233 7.56 -10.28 -23.03
CA ARG A 233 7.89 -9.52 -21.82
C ARG A 233 8.45 -10.40 -20.71
N GLN A 234 7.85 -11.57 -20.47
CA GLN A 234 8.31 -12.47 -19.42
C GLN A 234 9.68 -13.06 -19.75
N HIS A 235 9.96 -13.34 -21.02
CA HIS A 235 11.26 -13.84 -21.47
C HIS A 235 12.37 -12.79 -21.25
N ILE A 236 12.12 -11.52 -21.60
CA ILE A 236 13.05 -10.42 -21.37
C ILE A 236 13.28 -10.22 -19.87
N ILE A 237 12.21 -10.22 -19.04
CA ILE A 237 12.31 -10.12 -17.60
C ILE A 237 13.22 -11.23 -17.03
N ASN A 238 13.01 -12.46 -17.44
CA ASN A 238 13.79 -13.61 -16.96
C ASN A 238 15.27 -13.52 -17.40
N GLY A 239 15.53 -13.05 -18.62
CA GLY A 239 16.88 -12.84 -19.12
C GLY A 239 17.63 -11.76 -18.35
N VAL A 240 16.96 -10.65 -18.01
CA VAL A 240 17.57 -9.57 -17.23
C VAL A 240 17.77 -9.95 -15.76
N LEU A 241 16.84 -10.72 -15.16
CA LEU A 241 16.95 -11.19 -13.77
C LEU A 241 18.01 -12.26 -13.56
N GLY A 242 18.43 -12.95 -14.62
CA GLY A 242 19.54 -13.91 -14.56
C GLY A 242 20.88 -13.26 -14.19
N ASP A 243 21.03 -11.96 -14.40
CA ASP A 243 22.16 -11.16 -13.95
C ASP A 243 21.91 -10.60 -12.54
N LYS A 244 22.32 -11.30 -11.51
CA LYS A 244 22.02 -11.07 -10.08
C LYS A 244 22.33 -9.69 -9.50
N ALA A 245 22.92 -8.76 -10.19
CA ALA A 245 23.18 -7.41 -9.69
C ALA A 245 23.51 -6.47 -10.85
N PHE A 246 22.57 -6.19 -11.70
CA PHE A 246 22.77 -5.08 -12.62
C PHE A 246 22.82 -3.77 -11.83
N ARG A 247 24.00 -3.18 -11.77
CA ARG A 247 24.23 -1.83 -11.24
C ARG A 247 24.58 -0.95 -12.41
N GLY A 248 23.71 -0.01 -12.71
CA GLY A 248 23.93 0.91 -13.82
C GLY A 248 22.91 2.04 -13.82
N THR A 249 23.03 2.93 -14.79
CA THR A 249 22.04 3.96 -15.06
C THR A 249 20.84 3.38 -15.80
N ILE A 250 19.73 4.12 -15.84
CA ILE A 250 18.56 3.76 -16.68
C ILE A 250 18.96 3.60 -18.15
N ALA A 251 19.88 4.44 -18.63
CA ALA A 251 20.39 4.36 -19.99
C ALA A 251 21.12 3.03 -20.26
N ASP A 252 21.91 2.54 -19.30
CA ASP A 252 22.60 1.25 -19.42
C ASP A 252 21.61 0.09 -19.44
N TRP A 253 20.58 0.16 -18.62
CA TRP A 253 19.51 -0.82 -18.58
C TRP A 253 18.72 -0.84 -19.91
N ARG A 254 18.40 0.34 -20.46
CA ARG A 254 17.74 0.46 -21.76
C ARG A 254 18.55 -0.21 -22.87
N LYS A 255 19.87 0.07 -22.96
CA LYS A 255 20.75 -0.58 -23.93
C LYS A 255 20.74 -2.10 -23.79
N LYS A 256 20.65 -2.61 -22.56
CA LYS A 256 20.58 -4.07 -22.31
C LYS A 256 19.24 -4.65 -22.78
N CYS A 257 18.13 -3.98 -22.49
CA CYS A 257 16.81 -4.40 -22.97
C CYS A 257 16.73 -4.37 -24.50
N ASP A 258 17.21 -3.33 -25.15
CA ASP A 258 17.25 -3.21 -26.62
C ASP A 258 18.03 -4.37 -27.24
N ARG A 259 19.17 -4.72 -26.65
CA ARG A 259 19.98 -5.87 -27.10
C ARG A 259 19.22 -7.20 -26.99
N LEU A 260 18.54 -7.43 -25.85
CA LEU A 260 17.74 -8.64 -25.66
C LEU A 260 16.57 -8.71 -26.64
N VAL A 261 15.91 -7.59 -26.93
CA VAL A 261 14.84 -7.52 -27.94
C VAL A 261 15.37 -7.86 -29.34
N GLU A 262 16.57 -7.37 -29.72
CA GLU A 262 17.18 -7.70 -30.99
C GLU A 262 17.64 -9.17 -31.09
N GLU A 263 18.10 -9.76 -29.99
CA GLU A 263 18.42 -11.17 -29.90
C GLU A 263 17.17 -12.07 -30.06
N MET A 264 16.02 -11.64 -29.56
CA MET A 264 14.75 -12.38 -29.70
C MET A 264 14.16 -12.31 -31.11
N LYS A 265 14.56 -11.34 -31.95
CA LYS A 265 14.10 -11.20 -33.33
C LYS A 265 14.88 -12.11 -34.32
N LYS A 266 15.98 -12.67 -33.86
CA LYS A 266 16.82 -13.62 -34.65
C LYS A 266 16.39 -15.06 -34.45
#